data_637735df75423d8a429c778ce7d9bd52
#
_entry.id   637735df75423d8a429c778ce7d9bd52
#
_cell.length_a   1.000
_cell.length_b   1.000
_cell.length_c   1.000
_cell.angle_alpha   90.00
_cell.angle_beta   90.00
_cell.angle_gamma   90.00
#
_symmetry.space_group_name_H-M   'P 1'
#
loop_
_entity.id
_entity.type
_entity.pdbx_description
1 polymer ?
#
loop_
_entity_poly.entity_id
_entity_poly.type
_entity_poly.pdbx_seq_one_letter_code
_entity_poly.pdbx_strand_id
1 'polypeptide(L)'
;NQLLSSYTDYHYKFLVFVSSDQKELEQQYLDELMAYKIEGLIVLSHTFLSEKLASYHIPIVAIEREAEHICSVNTDNYMGAVQAATLLIRNQCEILIHINVPVPKQIPAYNRIRGFEDTCIEHHVPYELMLQDLGSTYETTYEAIKKVFVKIDNAYPGKKKGVFLA
;
A
#
# COMPACT_ATOMS: atom_id res chain seq x y z
N ASN A 1 12.76 12.02 -2.46
CA ASN A 1 13.80 13.04 -2.20
C ASN A 1 14.86 12.57 -1.18
N GLN A 2 14.51 11.82 -0.12
CA GLN A 2 15.48 11.31 0.88
C GLN A 2 16.45 10.27 0.30
N LEU A 3 16.01 9.37 -0.58
CA LEU A 3 16.90 8.43 -1.28
C LEU A 3 17.95 9.16 -2.13
N LEU A 4 17.57 10.26 -2.77
CA LEU A 4 18.49 11.06 -3.58
C LEU A 4 19.53 11.82 -2.74
N SER A 5 19.26 12.12 -1.47
CA SER A 5 20.25 12.74 -0.58
C SER A 5 21.41 11.79 -0.25
N SER A 6 21.17 10.48 -0.28
CA SER A 6 22.20 9.47 -0.07
C SER A 6 23.30 9.48 -1.15
N TYR A 7 23.00 10.05 -2.34
CA TYR A 7 24.01 10.26 -3.37
C TYR A 7 25.18 11.13 -2.88
N THR A 8 24.86 12.20 -2.18
CA THR A 8 25.87 13.12 -1.66
C THR A 8 26.75 12.48 -0.57
N ASP A 9 26.16 11.60 0.23
CA ASP A 9 26.83 11.01 1.39
C ASP A 9 27.66 9.78 1.01
N TYR A 10 27.18 8.99 0.04
CA TYR A 10 27.77 7.68 -0.31
C TYR A 10 28.23 7.56 -1.77
N HIS A 11 28.07 8.61 -2.57
CA HIS A 11 28.46 8.66 -4.00
C HIS A 11 27.74 7.63 -4.90
N TYR A 12 26.56 7.14 -4.52
CA TYR A 12 25.75 6.26 -5.35
C TYR A 12 25.02 7.03 -6.45
N LYS A 13 25.01 6.47 -7.65
CA LYS A 13 24.15 6.93 -8.74
C LYS A 13 22.86 6.13 -8.74
N PHE A 14 21.73 6.81 -8.90
CA PHE A 14 20.42 6.18 -8.96
C PHE A 14 19.88 6.20 -10.39
N LEU A 15 19.44 5.01 -10.85
CA LEU A 15 18.63 4.86 -12.05
C LEU A 15 17.20 4.53 -11.60
N VAL A 16 16.21 5.22 -12.15
CA VAL A 16 14.80 5.03 -11.79
C VAL A 16 14.04 4.60 -13.05
N PHE A 17 13.36 3.46 -12.95
CA PHE A 17 12.50 2.90 -13.98
C PHE A 17 11.09 2.76 -13.45
N VAL A 18 10.09 3.07 -14.28
CA VAL A 18 8.68 2.99 -13.91
C VAL A 18 7.98 2.05 -14.88
N SER A 19 7.61 0.87 -14.39
CA SER A 19 6.97 -0.19 -15.19
C SER A 19 5.45 -0.09 -15.26
N SER A 20 4.82 0.67 -14.36
CA SER A 20 3.35 0.80 -14.26
C SER A 20 2.64 -0.57 -14.27
N ASP A 21 3.17 -1.53 -13.49
CA ASP A 21 2.68 -2.91 -13.35
C ASP A 21 2.68 -3.74 -14.67
N GLN A 22 3.44 -3.31 -15.68
CA GLN A 22 3.60 -4.04 -16.92
C GLN A 22 4.77 -5.02 -16.80
N LYS A 23 4.46 -6.32 -16.74
CA LYS A 23 5.43 -7.39 -16.47
C LYS A 23 6.54 -7.47 -17.50
N GLU A 24 6.21 -7.34 -18.77
CA GLU A 24 7.15 -7.39 -19.89
C GLU A 24 8.13 -6.21 -19.84
N LEU A 25 7.62 -5.02 -19.53
CA LEU A 25 8.42 -3.81 -19.39
C LEU A 25 9.36 -3.90 -18.18
N GLU A 26 8.86 -4.43 -17.07
CA GLU A 26 9.68 -4.64 -15.88
C GLU A 26 10.82 -5.63 -16.15
N GLN A 27 10.55 -6.70 -16.89
CA GLN A 27 11.60 -7.64 -17.29
C GLN A 27 12.68 -6.95 -18.15
N GLN A 28 12.27 -6.14 -19.12
CA GLN A 28 13.22 -5.38 -19.95
C GLN A 28 14.10 -4.45 -19.09
N TYR A 29 13.49 -3.75 -18.13
CA TYR A 29 14.22 -2.87 -17.22
C TYR A 29 15.19 -3.64 -16.31
N LEU A 30 14.78 -4.82 -15.83
CA LEU A 30 15.69 -5.66 -15.05
C LEU A 30 16.89 -6.10 -15.88
N ASP A 31 16.66 -6.53 -17.11
CA ASP A 31 17.75 -6.96 -18.02
C ASP A 31 18.69 -5.79 -18.34
N GLU A 32 18.15 -4.59 -18.56
CA GLU A 32 18.93 -3.37 -18.78
C GLU A 32 19.75 -2.99 -17.54
N LEU A 33 19.14 -3.03 -16.34
CA LEU A 33 19.84 -2.75 -15.09
C LEU A 33 20.98 -3.74 -14.83
N MET A 34 20.79 -5.03 -15.15
CA MET A 34 21.85 -6.02 -15.05
C MET A 34 23.00 -5.74 -16.05
N ALA A 35 22.67 -5.28 -17.27
CA ALA A 35 23.68 -4.86 -18.25
C ALA A 35 24.49 -3.64 -17.77
N TYR A 36 23.89 -2.74 -17.02
CA TYR A 36 24.60 -1.63 -16.36
C TYR A 36 25.44 -2.05 -15.15
N LYS A 37 25.41 -3.33 -14.76
CA LYS A 37 26.14 -3.87 -13.61
C LYS A 37 25.87 -3.09 -12.33
N ILE A 38 24.58 -2.91 -12.02
CA ILE A 38 24.16 -2.24 -10.79
C ILE A 38 24.64 -2.99 -9.55
N GLU A 39 24.95 -2.27 -8.49
CA GLU A 39 25.43 -2.82 -7.22
C GLU A 39 24.31 -3.28 -6.29
N GLY A 40 23.09 -2.82 -6.52
CA GLY A 40 21.92 -3.19 -5.75
C GLY A 40 20.62 -2.67 -6.38
N LEU A 41 19.49 -3.19 -5.93
CA LEU A 41 18.18 -2.88 -6.47
C LEU A 41 17.18 -2.60 -5.35
N ILE A 42 16.40 -1.53 -5.49
CA ILE A 42 15.23 -1.27 -4.65
C ILE A 42 13.98 -1.50 -5.50
N VAL A 43 13.09 -2.39 -5.06
CA VAL A 43 11.89 -2.81 -5.81
C VAL A 43 10.63 -2.39 -5.06
N LEU A 44 9.75 -1.65 -5.73
CA LEU A 44 8.41 -1.29 -5.23
C LEU A 44 7.30 -2.08 -5.93
N SER A 45 7.61 -2.73 -7.05
CA SER A 45 6.66 -3.52 -7.83
C SER A 45 6.32 -4.86 -7.16
N HIS A 46 5.12 -5.37 -7.43
CA HIS A 46 4.65 -6.69 -7.00
C HIS A 46 4.63 -7.71 -8.16
N THR A 47 5.15 -7.37 -9.32
CA THR A 47 5.02 -8.12 -10.56
C THR A 47 5.79 -9.46 -10.54
N PHE A 48 7.00 -9.48 -9.97
CA PHE A 48 7.82 -10.68 -9.88
C PHE A 48 7.86 -11.26 -8.48
N LEU A 49 7.97 -12.59 -8.39
CA LEU A 49 8.19 -13.29 -7.14
C LEU A 49 9.58 -12.99 -6.56
N SER A 50 9.70 -13.02 -5.24
CA SER A 50 10.97 -12.77 -4.53
C SER A 50 12.07 -13.75 -4.93
N GLU A 51 11.72 -15.02 -5.20
CA GLU A 51 12.63 -16.04 -5.69
C GLU A 51 13.31 -15.64 -7.01
N LYS A 52 12.53 -15.12 -7.97
CA LYS A 52 13.09 -14.64 -9.25
C LYS A 52 14.02 -13.46 -9.03
N LEU A 53 13.66 -12.51 -8.19
CA LEU A 53 14.53 -11.38 -7.87
C LEU A 53 15.82 -11.84 -7.20
N ALA A 54 15.76 -12.77 -6.27
CA ALA A 54 16.94 -13.35 -5.62
C ALA A 54 17.92 -14.03 -6.60
N SER A 55 17.40 -14.57 -7.72
CA SER A 55 18.24 -15.24 -8.73
C SER A 55 19.22 -14.30 -9.46
N TYR A 56 19.06 -12.99 -9.35
CA TYR A 56 20.02 -12.03 -9.90
C TYR A 56 21.33 -11.91 -9.09
N HIS A 57 21.38 -12.49 -7.88
CA HIS A 57 22.57 -12.53 -7.02
C HIS A 57 23.19 -11.15 -6.71
N ILE A 58 22.38 -10.12 -6.62
CA ILE A 58 22.77 -8.79 -6.15
C ILE A 58 21.97 -8.44 -4.89
N PRO A 59 22.41 -7.48 -4.07
CA PRO A 59 21.61 -6.97 -2.97
C PRO A 59 20.28 -6.39 -3.45
N ILE A 60 19.16 -6.91 -2.94
CA ILE A 60 17.82 -6.42 -3.29
C ILE A 60 17.04 -6.11 -2.01
N VAL A 61 16.42 -4.92 -1.98
CA VAL A 61 15.48 -4.51 -0.95
C VAL A 61 14.14 -4.24 -1.60
N ALA A 62 13.12 -4.96 -1.16
CA ALA A 62 11.74 -4.72 -1.56
C ALA A 62 11.05 -3.78 -0.56
N ILE A 63 10.12 -2.98 -1.06
CA ILE A 63 9.31 -2.07 -0.23
C ILE A 63 7.84 -2.47 -0.36
N GLU A 64 7.14 -2.53 0.79
CA GLU A 64 5.71 -2.85 0.90
C GLU A 64 5.32 -4.20 0.27
N ARG A 65 6.17 -5.21 0.40
CA ARG A 65 5.86 -6.56 -0.08
C ARG A 65 6.42 -7.64 0.83
N GLU A 66 5.72 -8.78 0.89
CA GLU A 66 6.26 -10.01 1.45
C GLU A 66 7.37 -10.54 0.57
N ALA A 67 8.50 -10.91 1.18
CA ALA A 67 9.68 -11.38 0.45
C ALA A 67 10.42 -12.44 1.25
N GLU A 68 10.26 -13.70 0.86
CA GLU A 68 10.91 -14.83 1.52
C GLU A 68 12.40 -14.92 1.21
N HIS A 69 12.79 -14.53 -0.01
CA HIS A 69 14.15 -14.73 -0.54
C HIS A 69 14.98 -13.44 -0.65
N ILE A 70 14.40 -12.29 -0.35
CA ILE A 70 15.08 -10.97 -0.40
C ILE A 70 14.70 -10.15 0.84
N CYS A 71 15.50 -9.14 1.17
CA CYS A 71 15.15 -8.22 2.25
C CYS A 71 13.92 -7.39 1.88
N SER A 72 13.04 -7.11 2.85
CA SER A 72 11.92 -6.20 2.67
C SER A 72 11.84 -5.16 3.79
N VAL A 73 11.31 -4.00 3.44
CA VAL A 73 10.97 -2.92 4.36
C VAL A 73 9.49 -2.62 4.18
N ASN A 74 8.72 -2.84 5.22
CA ASN A 74 7.27 -2.68 5.18
C ASN A 74 6.81 -1.69 6.24
N THR A 75 5.73 -0.96 5.95
CA THR A 75 5.01 -0.19 6.95
C THR A 75 4.33 -1.13 7.95
N ASP A 76 4.26 -0.75 9.21
CA ASP A 76 3.39 -1.45 10.17
C ASP A 76 1.92 -1.12 9.88
N ASN A 77 1.41 -1.75 8.82
CA ASN A 77 0.07 -1.53 8.31
C ASN A 77 -1.01 -1.89 9.33
N TYR A 78 -0.75 -2.93 10.16
CA TYR A 78 -1.68 -3.35 11.19
C TYR A 78 -1.82 -2.29 12.28
N MET A 79 -0.70 -1.89 12.89
CA MET A 79 -0.72 -0.89 13.95
C MET A 79 -1.17 0.49 13.47
N GLY A 80 -0.83 0.87 12.24
CA GLY A 80 -1.34 2.10 11.63
C GLY A 80 -2.88 2.12 11.57
N ALA A 81 -3.49 1.01 11.19
CA ALA A 81 -4.95 0.89 11.15
C ALA A 81 -5.59 0.82 12.55
N VAL A 82 -4.95 0.12 13.50
CA VAL A 82 -5.38 0.12 14.92
C VAL A 82 -5.40 1.55 15.46
N GLN A 83 -4.35 2.33 15.23
CA GLN A 83 -4.28 3.71 15.69
C GLN A 83 -5.36 4.60 15.03
N ALA A 84 -5.58 4.44 13.72
CA ALA A 84 -6.62 5.18 13.00
C ALA A 84 -8.02 4.85 13.53
N ALA A 85 -8.38 3.57 13.65
CA ALA A 85 -9.66 3.14 14.19
C ALA A 85 -9.85 3.62 15.63
N THR A 86 -8.83 3.47 16.48
CA THR A 86 -8.87 3.94 17.88
C THR A 86 -9.11 5.45 17.96
N LEU A 87 -8.50 6.24 17.07
CA LEU A 87 -8.71 7.68 17.02
C LEU A 87 -10.17 8.02 16.68
N LEU A 88 -10.78 7.32 15.73
CA LEU A 88 -12.18 7.50 15.33
C LEU A 88 -13.13 7.11 16.48
N ILE A 89 -12.85 6.02 17.19
CA ILE A 89 -13.62 5.56 18.35
C ILE A 89 -13.54 6.61 19.48
N ARG A 90 -12.36 7.10 19.81
CA ARG A 90 -12.17 8.16 20.82
C ARG A 90 -12.92 9.45 20.47
N ASN A 91 -13.10 9.73 19.21
CA ASN A 91 -13.91 10.83 18.72
C ASN A 91 -15.41 10.52 18.68
N GLN A 92 -15.86 9.41 19.29
CA GLN A 92 -17.25 9.03 19.42
C GLN A 92 -17.97 8.88 18.07
N CYS A 93 -17.28 8.34 17.07
CA CYS A 93 -17.93 7.95 15.82
C CYS A 93 -18.81 6.72 16.07
N GLU A 94 -20.05 6.76 15.58
CA GLU A 94 -21.06 5.72 15.81
C GLU A 94 -21.00 4.58 14.81
N ILE A 95 -20.34 4.83 13.67
CA ILE A 95 -20.03 3.86 12.61
C ILE A 95 -18.66 4.20 12.03
N LEU A 96 -17.83 3.18 11.87
CA LEU A 96 -16.51 3.32 11.25
C LEU A 96 -16.54 2.71 9.85
N ILE A 97 -15.95 3.41 8.89
CA ILE A 97 -15.93 2.99 7.50
C ILE A 97 -14.49 3.01 7.00
N HIS A 98 -14.03 1.87 6.52
CA HIS A 98 -12.73 1.77 5.87
C HIS A 98 -12.90 1.70 4.36
N ILE A 99 -12.38 2.70 3.65
CA ILE A 99 -12.37 2.76 2.20
C ILE A 99 -10.97 2.39 1.72
N ASN A 100 -10.87 1.36 0.90
CA ASN A 100 -9.61 0.90 0.34
C ASN A 100 -9.83 0.32 -1.07
N VAL A 101 -8.74 0.16 -1.81
CA VAL A 101 -8.73 -0.69 -3.01
C VAL A 101 -8.74 -2.17 -2.60
N PRO A 102 -9.24 -3.07 -3.45
CA PRO A 102 -9.09 -4.51 -3.22
C PRO A 102 -7.60 -4.88 -3.14
N VAL A 103 -7.18 -5.44 -2.02
CA VAL A 103 -5.79 -5.84 -1.77
C VAL A 103 -5.71 -7.34 -1.55
N PRO A 104 -4.84 -8.07 -2.26
CA PRO A 104 -4.60 -9.49 -2.00
C PRO A 104 -4.12 -9.74 -0.57
N LYS A 105 -4.61 -10.83 0.06
CA LYS A 105 -4.30 -11.15 1.46
C LYS A 105 -2.81 -11.38 1.74
N GLN A 106 -2.05 -11.70 0.71
CA GLN A 106 -0.61 -11.97 0.78
C GLN A 106 0.25 -10.70 0.81
N ILE A 107 -0.34 -9.54 0.49
CA ILE A 107 0.40 -8.27 0.47
C ILE A 107 0.35 -7.62 1.87
N PRO A 108 1.45 -7.05 2.39
CA PRO A 108 1.49 -6.42 3.71
C PRO A 108 0.41 -5.37 3.95
N ALA A 109 0.01 -4.64 2.89
CA ALA A 109 -1.06 -3.66 2.95
C ALA A 109 -2.43 -4.25 3.38
N TYR A 110 -2.67 -5.56 3.20
CA TYR A 110 -3.88 -6.22 3.69
C TYR A 110 -4.01 -6.17 5.23
N ASN A 111 -2.90 -6.13 5.93
CA ASN A 111 -2.90 -6.02 7.39
C ASN A 111 -3.54 -4.71 7.89
N ARG A 112 -3.66 -3.69 7.03
CA ARG A 112 -4.40 -2.46 7.31
C ARG A 112 -5.89 -2.73 7.46
N ILE A 113 -6.44 -3.59 6.62
CA ILE A 113 -7.85 -4.03 6.74
C ILE A 113 -8.03 -4.82 8.03
N ARG A 114 -7.15 -5.77 8.32
CA ARG A 114 -7.21 -6.58 9.55
C ARG A 114 -7.14 -5.73 10.81
N GLY A 115 -6.17 -4.84 10.92
CA GLY A 115 -6.01 -3.97 12.09
C GLY A 115 -7.24 -3.08 12.34
N PHE A 116 -7.88 -2.61 11.27
CA PHE A 116 -9.13 -1.86 11.37
C PHE A 116 -10.29 -2.72 11.88
N GLU A 117 -10.51 -3.90 11.27
CA GLU A 117 -11.58 -4.83 11.66
C GLU A 117 -11.42 -5.32 13.10
N ASP A 118 -10.23 -5.81 13.45
CA ASP A 118 -9.94 -6.33 14.78
C ASP A 118 -10.21 -5.27 15.86
N THR A 119 -9.82 -4.01 15.62
CA THR A 119 -10.07 -2.91 16.53
C THR A 119 -11.57 -2.60 16.67
N CYS A 120 -12.32 -2.60 15.56
CA CYS A 120 -13.75 -2.38 15.61
C CYS A 120 -14.48 -3.50 16.37
N ILE A 121 -14.07 -4.75 16.16
CA ILE A 121 -14.63 -5.92 16.84
C ILE A 121 -14.32 -5.85 18.35
N GLU A 122 -13.07 -5.59 18.73
CA GLU A 122 -12.65 -5.48 20.14
C GLU A 122 -13.42 -4.40 20.89
N HIS A 123 -13.65 -3.27 20.26
CA HIS A 123 -14.40 -2.14 20.84
C HIS A 123 -15.91 -2.21 20.63
N HIS A 124 -16.43 -3.26 20.00
CA HIS A 124 -17.86 -3.44 19.68
C HIS A 124 -18.49 -2.26 18.92
N VAL A 125 -17.72 -1.64 18.04
CA VAL A 125 -18.18 -0.52 17.20
C VAL A 125 -18.61 -1.04 15.82
N PRO A 126 -19.79 -0.68 15.33
CA PRO A 126 -20.22 -1.04 13.97
C PRO A 126 -19.24 -0.52 12.93
N TYR A 127 -18.95 -1.33 11.93
CA TYR A 127 -18.05 -0.93 10.85
C TYR A 127 -18.49 -1.46 9.49
N GLU A 128 -17.98 -0.84 8.44
CA GLU A 128 -18.16 -1.28 7.05
C GLU A 128 -16.82 -1.20 6.30
N LEU A 129 -16.54 -2.23 5.49
CA LEU A 129 -15.43 -2.21 4.53
C LEU A 129 -15.96 -1.88 3.14
N MET A 130 -15.45 -0.83 2.55
CA MET A 130 -15.75 -0.43 1.18
C MET A 130 -14.52 -0.63 0.31
N LEU A 131 -14.39 -1.84 -0.24
CA LEU A 131 -13.31 -2.19 -1.15
C LEU A 131 -13.76 -1.90 -2.59
N GLN A 132 -13.15 -0.90 -3.20
CA GLN A 132 -13.53 -0.42 -4.51
C GLN A 132 -12.31 0.00 -5.32
N ASP A 133 -12.34 -0.29 -6.61
CA ASP A 133 -11.38 0.28 -7.55
C ASP A 133 -11.61 1.80 -7.62
N LEU A 134 -10.57 2.55 -7.28
CA LEU A 134 -10.61 4.01 -7.26
C LEU A 134 -10.14 4.63 -8.59
N GLY A 135 -9.75 3.79 -9.57
CA GLY A 135 -9.18 4.26 -10.83
C GLY A 135 -7.72 4.72 -10.70
N SER A 136 -7.14 5.11 -11.82
CA SER A 136 -5.70 5.46 -11.94
C SER A 136 -5.43 6.94 -12.18
N THR A 137 -6.45 7.77 -12.39
CA THR A 137 -6.32 9.22 -12.56
C THR A 137 -6.99 9.97 -11.42
N TYR A 138 -6.61 11.22 -11.23
CA TYR A 138 -7.24 12.09 -10.22
C TYR A 138 -8.76 12.18 -10.43
N GLU A 139 -9.21 12.35 -11.66
CA GLU A 139 -10.63 12.53 -12.00
C GLU A 139 -11.43 11.25 -11.70
N THR A 140 -10.92 10.08 -12.10
CA THR A 140 -11.59 8.80 -11.84
C THR A 140 -11.63 8.49 -10.35
N THR A 141 -10.54 8.74 -9.62
CA THR A 141 -10.47 8.58 -8.17
C THR A 141 -11.45 9.51 -7.46
N TYR A 142 -11.48 10.78 -7.84
CA TYR A 142 -12.41 11.77 -7.25
C TYR A 142 -13.87 11.36 -7.41
N GLU A 143 -14.28 10.97 -8.63
CA GLU A 143 -15.67 10.55 -8.89
C GLU A 143 -16.02 9.23 -8.19
N ALA A 144 -15.08 8.29 -8.08
CA ALA A 144 -15.28 7.05 -7.34
C ALA A 144 -15.50 7.34 -5.84
N ILE A 145 -14.63 8.11 -5.22
CA ILE A 145 -14.71 8.50 -3.80
C ILE A 145 -15.99 9.29 -3.53
N LYS A 146 -16.36 10.23 -4.39
CA LYS A 146 -17.62 10.98 -4.25
C LYS A 146 -18.85 10.08 -4.22
N LYS A 147 -18.92 9.06 -5.10
CA LYS A 147 -19.99 8.06 -5.10
C LYS A 147 -20.01 7.25 -3.80
N VAL A 148 -18.84 6.88 -3.29
CA VAL A 148 -18.71 6.17 -2.02
C VAL A 148 -19.27 7.02 -0.87
N PHE A 149 -18.91 8.30 -0.76
CA PHE A 149 -19.44 9.18 0.29
C PHE A 149 -20.95 9.37 0.19
N VAL A 150 -21.52 9.52 -1.01
CA VAL A 150 -22.99 9.59 -1.19
C VAL A 150 -23.65 8.29 -0.70
N LYS A 151 -23.06 7.13 -1.00
CA LYS A 151 -23.55 5.83 -0.51
C LYS A 151 -23.53 5.76 1.02
N ILE A 152 -22.43 6.19 1.63
CA ILE A 152 -22.26 6.22 3.09
C ILE A 152 -23.32 7.14 3.74
N ASP A 153 -23.54 8.33 3.19
CA ASP A 153 -24.51 9.26 3.74
C ASP A 153 -25.94 8.72 3.69
N ASN A 154 -26.29 8.06 2.60
CA ASN A 154 -27.59 7.42 2.45
C ASN A 154 -27.78 6.20 3.36
N ALA A 155 -26.72 5.42 3.59
CA ALA A 155 -26.77 4.23 4.43
C ALA A 155 -26.86 4.57 5.93
N TYR A 156 -26.24 5.67 6.36
CA TYR A 156 -26.14 6.04 7.78
C TYR A 156 -26.59 7.49 8.05
N PRO A 157 -27.87 7.83 7.76
CA PRO A 157 -28.35 9.18 7.96
C PRO A 157 -28.30 9.58 9.44
N GLY A 158 -27.84 10.78 9.72
CA GLY A 158 -27.77 11.36 11.06
C GLY A 158 -26.73 10.78 12.00
N LYS A 159 -26.00 9.70 11.62
CA LYS A 159 -24.92 9.14 12.44
C LYS A 159 -23.62 9.91 12.26
N LYS A 160 -22.85 10.00 13.34
CA LYS A 160 -21.46 10.47 13.28
C LYS A 160 -20.59 9.37 12.70
N LYS A 161 -20.11 9.58 11.49
CA LYS A 161 -19.30 8.64 10.71
C LYS A 161 -17.82 8.91 10.91
N GLY A 162 -17.04 7.86 11.14
CA GLY A 162 -15.58 7.89 11.11
C GLY A 162 -15.10 7.21 9.83
N VAL A 163 -14.35 7.92 9.00
CA VAL A 163 -13.85 7.38 7.73
C VAL A 163 -12.34 7.25 7.80
N PHE A 164 -11.85 6.05 7.51
CA PHE A 164 -10.45 5.74 7.30
C PHE A 164 -10.26 5.42 5.81
N LEU A 165 -9.59 6.31 5.09
CA LEU A 165 -9.23 6.13 3.68
C LEU A 165 -7.76 5.73 3.58
N ALA A 166 -7.47 4.64 2.86
CA ALA A 166 -6.11 4.12 2.74
C ALA A 166 -5.81 3.54 1.34
#